data_0394c7e57a8e34d26c99faef0cf9b13b
#
_entry.id   0394c7e57a8e34d26c99faef0cf9b13b
#
_cell.length_a   1.000
_cell.length_b   1.000
_cell.length_c   1.000
_cell.angle_alpha   90.00
_cell.angle_beta   90.00
_cell.angle_gamma   90.00
#
_symmetry.space_group_name_H-M   'P 1'
#
loop_
_entity.id
_entity.type
_entity.pdbx_description
1 polymer ?
#
loop_
_entity_poly.entity_id
_entity_poly.type
_entity_poly.pdbx_seq_one_letter_code
_entity_poly.pdbx_strand_id
1 'polypeptide(L)'
;MALNPWIASLDILELIRNIKSKNHDPRLASASVTAVFEDSKPFVKNKINLGKVCKFSPFNKLWHNEKHDFCIVIPSDLWVSVLTAESREAYLDLQLTRCEVEYEPEVAEENGKKSKVKDEWGRVQYTDKMKTDDEGTPKWKIMPLDLEVFTKNVRRYGPWLEELLELNKAIDQTKAQV
;
A
#
# COMPACT_ATOMS: atom_id res chain seq x y z
N MET A 1 17.62 -19.47 -5.25
CA MET A 1 18.12 -19.02 -3.94
C MET A 1 16.92 -18.80 -3.06
N ALA A 2 16.91 -19.38 -1.86
CA ALA A 2 15.86 -19.09 -0.88
C ALA A 2 16.05 -17.64 -0.42
N LEU A 3 15.01 -16.81 -0.57
CA LEU A 3 14.96 -15.45 -0.05
C LEU A 3 14.94 -15.55 1.48
N ASN A 4 15.92 -14.97 2.15
CA ASN A 4 15.96 -14.89 3.61
C ASN A 4 15.45 -13.52 4.04
N PRO A 5 14.13 -13.34 4.31
CA PRO A 5 13.63 -12.09 4.81
C PRO A 5 14.07 -11.89 6.27
N TRP A 6 14.41 -10.63 6.63
CA TRP A 6 14.68 -10.24 8.02
C TRP A 6 13.81 -9.03 8.41
N ILE A 7 13.50 -8.96 9.70
CA ILE A 7 12.61 -7.91 10.22
C ILE A 7 13.28 -6.53 10.07
N ALA A 8 12.49 -5.54 9.66
CA ALA A 8 12.94 -4.15 9.60
C ALA A 8 13.23 -3.61 11.01
N SER A 9 14.15 -2.65 11.08
CA SER A 9 14.53 -2.01 12.35
C SER A 9 13.40 -1.19 12.97
N LEU A 10 13.49 -0.89 14.26
CA LEU A 10 12.44 -0.17 15.00
C LEU A 10 12.17 1.23 14.45
N ASP A 11 13.20 1.92 13.97
CA ASP A 11 13.08 3.24 13.34
C ASP A 11 12.21 3.22 12.07
N ILE A 12 12.29 2.17 11.27
CA ILE A 12 11.42 2.00 10.11
C ILE A 12 9.97 1.74 10.55
N LEU A 13 9.76 0.93 11.58
CA LEU A 13 8.42 0.68 12.11
C LEU A 13 7.80 1.94 12.74
N GLU A 14 8.59 2.79 13.38
CA GLU A 14 8.16 4.10 13.85
C GLU A 14 7.81 5.03 12.70
N LEU A 15 8.63 5.05 11.65
CA LEU A 15 8.35 5.84 10.45
C LEU A 15 7.02 5.41 9.80
N ILE A 16 6.77 4.11 9.67
CA ILE A 16 5.49 3.57 9.19
C ILE A 16 4.32 4.05 10.06
N ARG A 17 4.44 4.01 11.39
CA ARG A 17 3.38 4.49 12.30
C ARG A 17 3.11 5.98 12.10
N ASN A 18 4.17 6.79 11.99
CA ASN A 18 4.06 8.22 11.79
C ASN A 18 3.39 8.59 10.47
N ILE A 19 3.79 7.95 9.36
CA ILE A 19 3.19 8.15 8.04
C ILE A 19 1.71 7.76 8.09
N LYS A 20 1.41 6.59 8.65
CA LYS A 20 0.05 6.07 8.78
C LYS A 20 -0.87 7.04 9.51
N SER A 21 -0.39 7.64 10.61
CA SER A 21 -1.18 8.59 11.40
C SER A 21 -1.38 9.94 10.72
N LYS A 22 -0.43 10.39 9.89
CA LYS A 22 -0.49 11.71 9.24
C LYS A 22 -1.28 11.69 7.93
N ASN A 23 -1.09 10.65 7.13
CA ASN A 23 -1.44 10.68 5.72
C ASN A 23 -2.61 9.77 5.35
N HIS A 24 -2.99 8.85 6.23
CA HIS A 24 -3.97 7.81 5.90
C HIS A 24 -5.26 7.93 6.72
N ASP A 25 -6.30 7.27 6.21
CA ASP A 25 -7.61 7.21 6.86
C ASP A 25 -7.46 6.71 8.31
N PRO A 26 -8.11 7.35 9.30
CA PRO A 26 -8.08 6.90 10.69
C PRO A 26 -8.45 5.42 10.89
N ARG A 27 -9.22 4.85 9.97
CA ARG A 27 -9.56 3.42 9.97
C ARG A 27 -8.35 2.52 9.71
N LEU A 28 -7.40 2.97 8.88
CA LEU A 28 -6.12 2.27 8.72
C LEU A 28 -5.24 2.40 9.97
N ALA A 29 -5.50 3.39 10.83
CA ALA A 29 -4.76 3.55 12.08
C ALA A 29 -4.87 2.32 12.99
N SER A 30 -5.99 1.59 12.95
CA SER A 30 -6.20 0.35 13.72
C SER A 30 -5.44 -0.85 13.15
N ALA A 31 -5.03 -0.81 11.88
CA ALA A 31 -4.27 -1.92 11.28
C ALA A 31 -2.87 -2.02 11.87
N SER A 32 -2.46 -3.23 12.20
CA SER A 32 -1.08 -3.53 12.56
C SER A 32 -0.26 -3.80 11.30
N VAL A 33 0.77 -2.98 11.06
CA VAL A 33 1.63 -3.07 9.89
C VAL A 33 3.05 -3.34 10.33
N THR A 34 3.65 -4.40 9.79
CA THR A 34 5.08 -4.69 9.95
C THR A 34 5.82 -4.54 8.62
N ALA A 35 7.14 -4.56 8.67
CA ALA A 35 7.99 -4.54 7.48
C ALA A 35 9.12 -5.56 7.61
N VAL A 36 9.49 -6.14 6.48
CA VAL A 36 10.63 -7.04 6.35
C VAL A 36 11.46 -6.65 5.15
N PHE A 37 12.75 -6.84 5.25
CA PHE A 37 13.64 -6.77 4.10
C PHE A 37 13.72 -8.11 3.39
N GLU A 38 13.84 -8.06 2.09
CA GLU A 38 14.10 -9.20 1.23
C GLU A 38 15.35 -8.93 0.42
N ASP A 39 16.28 -9.89 0.41
CA ASP A 39 17.48 -9.80 -0.43
C ASP A 39 17.10 -9.91 -1.90
N SER A 40 16.88 -8.76 -2.52
CA SER A 40 16.45 -8.68 -3.92
C SER A 40 16.99 -7.43 -4.60
N LYS A 41 17.32 -7.60 -5.90
CA LYS A 41 17.85 -6.51 -6.72
C LYS A 41 16.84 -5.36 -6.85
N PRO A 42 17.33 -4.10 -6.90
CA PRO A 42 16.46 -2.92 -7.05
C PRO A 42 15.78 -2.87 -8.42
N PHE A 43 16.31 -3.54 -9.42
CA PHE A 43 15.74 -3.63 -10.77
C PHE A 43 15.54 -5.08 -11.19
N VAL A 44 14.34 -5.36 -11.72
CA VAL A 44 13.99 -6.66 -12.32
C VAL A 44 13.47 -6.41 -13.72
N LYS A 45 14.13 -7.02 -14.75
CA LYS A 45 13.78 -6.83 -16.17
C LYS A 45 13.69 -5.34 -16.56
N ASN A 46 14.68 -4.54 -16.15
CA ASN A 46 14.77 -3.08 -16.39
C ASN A 46 13.61 -2.27 -15.78
N LYS A 47 12.89 -2.83 -14.81
CA LYS A 47 11.87 -2.09 -14.04
C LYS A 47 12.30 -2.04 -12.59
N ILE A 48 12.02 -0.91 -11.94
CA ILE A 48 12.27 -0.77 -10.51
C ILE A 48 11.43 -1.80 -9.72
N ASN A 49 12.08 -2.47 -8.80
CA ASN A 49 11.44 -3.43 -7.90
C ASN A 49 10.96 -2.70 -6.64
N LEU A 50 9.72 -2.26 -6.63
CA LEU A 50 9.12 -1.58 -5.47
C LEU A 50 8.72 -2.53 -4.33
N GLY A 51 9.12 -3.80 -4.40
CA GLY A 51 8.68 -4.78 -3.42
C GLY A 51 7.18 -5.04 -3.47
N LYS A 52 6.62 -5.42 -2.35
CA LYS A 52 5.18 -5.76 -2.28
C LYS A 52 4.61 -5.53 -0.88
N VAL A 53 3.30 -5.36 -0.84
CA VAL A 53 2.51 -5.49 0.40
C VAL A 53 1.81 -6.85 0.36
N CYS A 54 1.77 -7.53 1.46
CA CYS A 54 1.01 -8.77 1.62
C CYS A 54 0.21 -8.74 2.93
N LYS A 55 -0.91 -9.46 2.95
CA LYS A 55 -1.61 -9.75 4.20
C LYS A 55 -0.77 -10.71 5.02
N PHE A 56 -0.75 -10.50 6.32
CA PHE A 56 -0.04 -11.38 7.22
C PHE A 56 -0.80 -12.70 7.34
N SER A 57 -0.25 -13.78 6.76
CA SER A 57 -0.91 -15.07 6.77
C SER A 57 -0.90 -15.69 8.17
N PRO A 58 -1.87 -16.58 8.50
CA PRO A 58 -1.83 -17.35 9.73
C PRO A 58 -0.52 -18.14 9.93
N PHE A 59 0.12 -18.54 8.83
CA PHE A 59 1.42 -19.22 8.83
C PHE A 59 2.55 -18.30 9.30
N ASN A 60 2.53 -17.03 8.90
CA ASN A 60 3.51 -16.04 9.35
C ASN A 60 3.33 -15.69 10.85
N LYS A 61 2.12 -15.88 11.41
CA LYS A 61 1.84 -15.70 12.84
C LYS A 61 2.59 -16.72 13.73
N LEU A 62 2.99 -17.85 13.18
CA LEU A 62 3.81 -18.84 13.89
C LEU A 62 5.27 -18.40 14.09
N TRP A 63 5.75 -17.48 13.24
CA TRP A 63 7.13 -16.98 13.27
C TRP A 63 7.27 -15.68 14.06
N HIS A 64 6.17 -14.95 14.22
CA HIS A 64 6.10 -13.71 14.98
C HIS A 64 5.06 -13.88 16.08
N ASN A 65 5.46 -13.64 17.32
CA ASN A 65 4.54 -13.64 18.47
C ASN A 65 3.47 -12.54 18.41
N GLU A 66 3.51 -11.68 17.40
CA GLU A 66 2.60 -10.56 17.20
C GLU A 66 1.69 -10.78 15.99
N LYS A 67 0.41 -10.45 16.17
CA LYS A 67 -0.56 -10.43 15.07
C LYS A 67 -0.39 -9.15 14.29
N HIS A 68 -0.01 -9.25 13.01
CA HIS A 68 -0.03 -8.15 12.07
C HIS A 68 -1.12 -8.35 11.01
N ASP A 69 -1.65 -7.26 10.48
CA ASP A 69 -2.62 -7.29 9.39
C ASP A 69 -1.91 -7.25 8.04
N PHE A 70 -0.85 -6.44 7.95
CA PHE A 70 -0.06 -6.27 6.74
C PHE A 70 1.43 -6.42 7.00
N CYS A 71 2.12 -6.88 5.95
CA CYS A 71 3.57 -6.91 5.89
C CYS A 71 4.05 -6.19 4.62
N ILE A 72 4.89 -5.18 4.78
CA ILE A 72 5.59 -4.52 3.67
C ILE A 72 6.90 -5.25 3.44
N VAL A 73 7.08 -5.83 2.25
CA VAL A 73 8.32 -6.50 1.86
C VAL A 73 9.16 -5.50 1.06
N ILE A 74 10.27 -5.09 1.64
CA ILE A 74 11.17 -4.06 1.12
C ILE A 74 12.39 -4.72 0.47
N PRO A 75 12.66 -4.47 -0.83
CA PRO A 75 13.92 -4.87 -1.43
C PRO A 75 15.10 -4.17 -0.76
N SER A 76 16.04 -4.93 -0.18
CA SER A 76 17.15 -4.36 0.59
C SER A 76 18.02 -3.42 -0.23
N ASP A 77 18.36 -3.82 -1.46
CA ASP A 77 19.20 -3.00 -2.34
C ASP A 77 18.48 -1.71 -2.78
N LEU A 78 17.15 -1.74 -2.98
CA LEU A 78 16.36 -0.54 -3.23
C LEU A 78 16.50 0.44 -2.07
N TRP A 79 16.30 -0.05 -0.85
CA TRP A 79 16.32 0.77 0.35
C TRP A 79 17.67 1.40 0.63
N VAL A 80 18.76 0.62 0.46
CA VAL A 80 20.12 1.04 0.81
C VAL A 80 20.76 1.86 -0.29
N SER A 81 20.60 1.46 -1.56
CA SER A 81 21.41 1.96 -2.67
C SER A 81 20.67 2.97 -3.57
N VAL A 82 19.33 3.00 -3.55
CA VAL A 82 18.53 3.83 -4.46
C VAL A 82 17.78 4.93 -3.71
N LEU A 83 17.13 4.59 -2.60
CA LEU A 83 16.28 5.55 -1.88
C LEU A 83 17.09 6.46 -0.96
N THR A 84 16.93 7.78 -1.14
CA THR A 84 17.38 8.79 -0.18
C THR A 84 16.50 8.79 1.08
N ALA A 85 16.88 9.53 2.12
CA ALA A 85 16.09 9.64 3.34
C ALA A 85 14.67 10.16 3.05
N GLU A 86 14.55 11.18 2.21
CA GLU A 86 13.26 11.78 1.83
C GLU A 86 12.41 10.81 0.99
N SER A 87 13.03 10.11 0.04
CA SER A 87 12.30 9.17 -0.81
C SER A 87 11.88 7.88 -0.10
N ARG A 88 12.52 7.53 1.03
CA ARG A 88 12.10 6.41 1.89
C ARG A 88 10.73 6.65 2.52
N GLU A 89 10.45 7.88 2.96
CA GLU A 89 9.12 8.24 3.49
C GLU A 89 8.07 8.12 2.40
N ALA A 90 8.31 8.68 1.21
CA ALA A 90 7.43 8.59 0.07
C ALA A 90 7.19 7.14 -0.38
N TYR A 91 8.23 6.31 -0.36
CA TYR A 91 8.14 4.90 -0.68
C TYR A 91 7.25 4.15 0.32
N LEU A 92 7.42 4.36 1.62
CA LEU A 92 6.58 3.72 2.64
C LEU A 92 5.13 4.20 2.56
N ASP A 93 4.89 5.49 2.31
CA ASP A 93 3.55 6.04 2.09
C ASP A 93 2.87 5.38 0.87
N LEU A 94 3.61 5.17 -0.23
CA LEU A 94 3.11 4.45 -1.40
C LEU A 94 2.66 3.03 -1.04
N GLN A 95 3.45 2.30 -0.24
CA GLN A 95 3.07 0.96 0.19
C GLN A 95 1.85 0.98 1.14
N LEU A 96 1.77 1.95 2.04
CA LEU A 96 0.64 2.12 2.96
C LEU A 96 -0.65 2.51 2.23
N THR A 97 -0.57 3.30 1.15
CA THR A 97 -1.74 3.65 0.31
C THR A 97 -2.40 2.41 -0.32
N ARG A 98 -1.66 1.30 -0.42
CA ARG A 98 -2.18 0.03 -0.90
C ARG A 98 -2.91 -0.79 0.16
N CYS A 99 -2.72 -0.45 1.44
CA CYS A 99 -3.38 -1.10 2.56
C CYS A 99 -4.75 -0.46 2.77
N GLU A 100 -5.82 -1.20 2.63
CA GLU A 100 -7.17 -0.66 2.74
C GLU A 100 -8.10 -1.63 3.47
N VAL A 101 -9.15 -1.09 4.07
CA VAL A 101 -10.21 -1.88 4.69
C VAL A 101 -11.23 -2.32 3.63
N GLU A 102 -11.80 -3.50 3.78
CA GLU A 102 -12.96 -3.90 2.99
C GLU A 102 -14.23 -3.27 3.58
N TYR A 103 -15.06 -2.68 2.71
CA TYR A 103 -16.37 -2.14 3.10
C TYR A 103 -17.50 -3.11 2.80
N GLU A 104 -18.60 -3.02 3.55
CA GLU A 104 -19.81 -3.76 3.23
C GLU A 104 -20.41 -3.19 1.95
N PRO A 105 -20.81 -4.06 0.98
CA PRO A 105 -21.51 -3.59 -0.21
C PRO A 105 -22.88 -3.06 0.19
N GLU A 106 -23.32 -1.98 -0.46
CA GLU A 106 -24.70 -1.56 -0.36
C GLU A 106 -25.64 -2.60 -0.98
N VAL A 107 -26.71 -2.95 -0.27
CA VAL A 107 -27.63 -4.00 -0.66
C VAL A 107 -29.04 -3.44 -0.76
N ALA A 108 -29.66 -3.59 -1.93
CA ALA A 108 -31.10 -3.36 -2.13
C ALA A 108 -31.85 -4.69 -2.01
N GLU A 109 -33.01 -4.65 -1.38
CA GLU A 109 -33.91 -5.79 -1.26
C GLU A 109 -35.15 -5.56 -2.15
N GLU A 110 -35.28 -6.37 -3.20
CA GLU A 110 -36.45 -6.38 -4.09
C GLU A 110 -37.03 -7.77 -4.09
N ASN A 111 -38.35 -7.88 -3.84
CA ASN A 111 -39.10 -9.15 -3.85
C ASN A 111 -38.46 -10.24 -2.96
N GLY A 112 -37.93 -9.88 -1.80
CA GLY A 112 -37.28 -10.80 -0.87
C GLY A 112 -35.88 -11.29 -1.31
N LYS A 113 -35.36 -10.75 -2.43
CA LYS A 113 -33.99 -11.06 -2.91
C LYS A 113 -33.07 -9.88 -2.64
N LYS A 114 -31.95 -10.16 -1.98
CA LYS A 114 -30.88 -9.17 -1.73
C LYS A 114 -29.94 -9.12 -2.93
N SER A 115 -29.78 -7.94 -3.53
CA SER A 115 -28.84 -7.69 -4.62
C SER A 115 -27.92 -6.53 -4.27
N LYS A 116 -26.66 -6.59 -4.74
CA LYS A 116 -25.71 -5.48 -4.54
C LYS A 116 -26.10 -4.31 -5.44
N VAL A 117 -26.18 -3.11 -4.85
CA VAL A 117 -26.40 -1.87 -5.58
C VAL A 117 -25.19 -1.59 -6.48
N LYS A 118 -25.47 -1.20 -7.72
CA LYS A 118 -24.45 -0.84 -8.71
C LYS A 118 -24.72 0.56 -9.24
N ASP A 119 -23.65 1.29 -9.55
CA ASP A 119 -23.72 2.57 -10.23
C ASP A 119 -24.07 2.40 -11.74
N GLU A 120 -24.17 3.53 -12.44
CA GLU A 120 -24.47 3.59 -13.87
C GLU A 120 -23.44 2.88 -14.76
N TRP A 121 -22.22 2.64 -14.25
CA TRP A 121 -21.14 1.89 -14.92
C TRP A 121 -21.06 0.42 -14.47
N GLY A 122 -22.02 -0.05 -13.66
CA GLY A 122 -22.05 -1.43 -13.17
C GLY A 122 -21.10 -1.74 -12.01
N ARG A 123 -20.46 -0.73 -11.41
CA ARG A 123 -19.56 -0.90 -10.25
C ARG A 123 -20.38 -1.01 -8.97
N VAL A 124 -20.00 -1.93 -8.09
CA VAL A 124 -20.67 -2.12 -6.79
C VAL A 124 -20.46 -0.89 -5.92
N GLN A 125 -21.54 -0.36 -5.37
CA GLN A 125 -21.48 0.69 -4.34
C GLN A 125 -21.24 0.07 -2.97
N TYR A 126 -20.51 0.80 -2.11
CA TYR A 126 -20.14 0.34 -0.77
C TYR A 126 -20.63 1.36 0.26
N THR A 127 -21.03 0.83 1.41
CA THR A 127 -21.37 1.64 2.59
C THR A 127 -20.08 2.11 3.29
N ASP A 128 -20.21 3.03 4.26
CA ASP A 128 -19.09 3.45 5.12
C ASP A 128 -18.78 2.41 6.22
N LYS A 129 -19.53 1.32 6.28
CA LYS A 129 -19.37 0.31 7.30
C LYS A 129 -18.26 -0.67 6.90
N MET A 130 -17.29 -0.85 7.80
CA MET A 130 -16.22 -1.81 7.62
C MET A 130 -16.77 -3.23 7.66
N LYS A 131 -16.34 -4.05 6.71
CA LYS A 131 -16.61 -5.46 6.73
C LYS A 131 -15.75 -6.14 7.79
N THR A 132 -16.37 -6.95 8.63
CA THR A 132 -15.68 -7.72 9.67
C THR A 132 -15.78 -9.21 9.40
N ASP A 133 -14.94 -10.00 10.04
CA ASP A 133 -15.09 -11.44 10.16
C ASP A 133 -16.09 -11.80 11.29
N ASP A 134 -16.25 -13.09 11.55
CA ASP A 134 -17.16 -13.60 12.57
C ASP A 134 -16.71 -13.25 14.00
N GLU A 135 -15.45 -12.86 14.18
CA GLU A 135 -14.86 -12.43 15.45
C GLU A 135 -14.92 -10.89 15.62
N GLY A 136 -15.50 -10.16 14.66
CA GLY A 136 -15.58 -8.71 14.66
C GLY A 136 -14.28 -8.00 14.21
N THR A 137 -13.29 -8.75 13.72
CA THR A 137 -12.03 -8.19 13.21
C THR A 137 -12.23 -7.57 11.83
N PRO A 138 -11.72 -6.35 11.56
CA PRO A 138 -11.81 -5.75 10.23
C PRO A 138 -11.21 -6.62 9.14
N LYS A 139 -11.89 -6.74 8.01
CA LYS A 139 -11.35 -7.38 6.81
C LYS A 139 -10.55 -6.38 6.02
N TRP A 140 -9.30 -6.72 5.77
CA TRP A 140 -8.36 -5.89 5.03
C TRP A 140 -8.25 -6.33 3.57
N LYS A 141 -7.94 -5.41 2.67
CA LYS A 141 -7.61 -5.69 1.27
C LYS A 141 -6.30 -4.99 0.88
N ILE A 142 -5.66 -5.50 -0.16
CA ILE A 142 -4.49 -4.89 -0.77
C ILE A 142 -4.93 -4.34 -2.12
N MET A 143 -4.78 -3.03 -2.29
CA MET A 143 -5.00 -2.39 -3.57
C MET A 143 -3.83 -2.67 -4.51
N PRO A 144 -4.11 -2.92 -5.79
CA PRO A 144 -3.04 -2.98 -6.79
C PRO A 144 -2.30 -1.64 -6.84
N LEU A 145 -1.06 -1.68 -7.27
CA LEU A 145 -0.32 -0.46 -7.59
C LEU A 145 -0.84 0.06 -8.93
N ASP A 146 -1.84 0.90 -8.88
CA ASP A 146 -2.46 1.54 -10.04
C ASP A 146 -2.06 3.02 -10.15
N LEU A 147 -2.49 3.65 -11.23
CA LEU A 147 -2.17 5.05 -11.50
C LEU A 147 -2.77 5.99 -10.44
N GLU A 148 -3.93 5.67 -9.85
CA GLU A 148 -4.57 6.51 -8.86
C GLU A 148 -3.79 6.52 -7.54
N VAL A 149 -3.38 5.33 -7.06
CA VAL A 149 -2.54 5.17 -5.86
C VAL A 149 -1.23 5.92 -6.02
N PHE A 150 -0.60 5.77 -7.18
CA PHE A 150 0.64 6.44 -7.52
C PHE A 150 0.47 7.96 -7.59
N THR A 151 -0.59 8.45 -8.21
CA THR A 151 -0.89 9.88 -8.30
C THR A 151 -1.12 10.52 -6.93
N LYS A 152 -1.83 9.85 -6.02
CA LYS A 152 -2.02 10.32 -4.64
C LYS A 152 -0.68 10.49 -3.92
N ASN A 153 0.23 9.54 -4.10
CA ASN A 153 1.55 9.60 -3.49
C ASN A 153 2.41 10.72 -4.09
N VAL A 154 2.46 10.84 -5.43
CA VAL A 154 3.20 11.92 -6.10
C VAL A 154 2.66 13.31 -5.74
N ARG A 155 1.36 13.48 -5.51
CA ARG A 155 0.78 14.75 -5.03
C ARG A 155 1.30 15.17 -3.66
N ARG A 156 1.60 14.21 -2.77
CA ARG A 156 2.12 14.49 -1.41
C ARG A 156 3.60 14.80 -1.40
N TYR A 157 4.39 14.05 -2.16
CA TYR A 157 5.85 14.05 -2.06
C TYR A 157 6.57 14.62 -3.29
N GLY A 158 5.82 14.92 -4.35
CA GLY A 158 6.43 15.25 -5.64
C GLY A 158 7.06 14.02 -6.32
N PRO A 159 7.84 14.24 -7.38
CA PRO A 159 8.56 13.18 -8.07
C PRO A 159 9.80 12.77 -7.23
N TRP A 160 9.73 11.67 -6.54
CA TRP A 160 10.74 11.17 -5.61
C TRP A 160 11.64 10.04 -6.15
N LEU A 161 11.35 9.55 -7.35
CA LEU A 161 12.18 8.64 -8.12
C LEU A 161 12.76 9.37 -9.34
N GLU A 162 13.95 8.96 -9.80
CA GLU A 162 14.61 9.56 -10.95
C GLU A 162 13.76 9.51 -12.23
N GLU A 163 13.11 8.38 -12.47
CA GLU A 163 12.19 8.20 -13.60
C GLU A 163 10.99 9.15 -13.54
N LEU A 164 10.51 9.48 -12.33
CA LEU A 164 9.45 10.46 -12.13
C LEU A 164 9.95 11.90 -12.37
N LEU A 165 11.18 12.20 -11.99
CA LEU A 165 11.80 13.47 -12.26
C LEU A 165 11.97 13.68 -13.76
N GLU A 166 12.40 12.66 -14.49
CA GLU A 166 12.53 12.71 -15.96
C GLU A 166 11.17 12.88 -16.64
N LEU A 167 10.15 12.14 -16.18
CA LEU A 167 8.78 12.29 -16.68
C LEU A 167 8.26 13.71 -16.45
N ASN A 168 8.48 14.28 -15.26
CA ASN A 168 8.05 15.63 -14.95
C ASN A 168 8.75 16.67 -15.84
N LYS A 169 10.07 16.54 -16.05
CA LYS A 169 10.82 17.39 -16.99
C LYS A 169 10.28 17.31 -18.40
N ALA A 170 9.96 16.11 -18.88
CA ALA A 170 9.38 15.91 -20.21
C ALA A 170 8.00 16.60 -20.34
N ILE A 171 7.16 16.50 -19.31
CA ILE A 171 5.84 17.17 -19.27
C ILE A 171 6.00 18.69 -19.28
N ASP A 172 6.92 19.25 -18.51
CA ASP A 172 7.14 20.70 -18.45
C ASP A 172 7.72 21.24 -19.76
N GLN A 173 8.60 20.50 -20.42
CA GLN A 173 9.10 20.84 -21.76
C GLN A 173 7.98 20.86 -22.80
N THR A 174 7.03 19.94 -22.73
CA THR A 174 5.88 19.90 -23.65
C THR A 174 4.95 21.10 -23.43
N LYS A 175 4.75 21.52 -22.18
CA LYS A 175 3.92 22.70 -21.85
C LYS A 175 4.55 24.01 -22.29
N ALA A 176 5.88 24.10 -22.34
CA ALA A 176 6.61 25.30 -22.78
C ALA A 176 6.59 25.50 -24.32
N GLN A 177 6.13 24.49 -25.08
CA GLN A 177 6.04 24.53 -26.54
C GLN A 177 4.62 24.84 -27.06
N VAL A 178 3.66 25.01 -26.18
CA VAL A 178 2.26 25.40 -26.45
C VAL A 178 2.03 26.84 -26.01
#